data_fba3898b04fab2d4a886529210fe4161
#
_entry.id   fba3898b04fab2d4a886529210fe4161
#
_cell.length_a   1.000
_cell.length_b   1.000
_cell.length_c   1.000
_cell.angle_alpha   90.00
_cell.angle_beta   90.00
_cell.angle_gamma   90.00
#
_symmetry.space_group_name_H-M   'P 1'
#
loop_
_entity.id
_entity.type
_entity.pdbx_description
1 polymer ?
#
loop_
_entity_poly.entity_id
_entity_poly.type
_entity_poly.pdbx_seq_one_letter_code
_entity_poly.pdbx_strand_id
1 'polypeptide(L)'
;MQEKLLQRFLRYVAVPSQSNAANANVPSSEGQRKLAELLKQDLAELGLVDLEISEYSVLTGKLPAYLPEGCTKEVPAVGWCAHLDTIDINMSPEIHPQVVKNYQGGDVCLNKEKDIWIRTAEHPELEKYVGEDIVFTDGTSVLGADNKAAIANIMVALETIVNEKRYHGDIYVAFVPDEEIGLRGSKKMDFSKFPVKFAYTIDCCELGEVVYQTFNAGTAIVK
;
A
#
# COMPACT_ATOMS: atom_id res chain seq x y z
N MET A 1 8.68 9.55 -13.05
CA MET A 1 7.65 9.12 -12.09
C MET A 1 7.54 7.60 -12.04
N GLN A 2 7.27 6.92 -13.16
CA GLN A 2 7.14 5.44 -13.21
C GLN A 2 8.33 4.69 -12.57
N GLU A 3 9.56 5.06 -12.91
CA GLU A 3 10.75 4.42 -12.31
C GLU A 3 10.80 4.56 -10.79
N LYS A 4 10.46 5.73 -10.24
CA LYS A 4 10.40 5.94 -8.79
C LYS A 4 9.32 5.06 -8.13
N LEU A 5 8.15 4.92 -8.75
CA LEU A 5 7.09 4.04 -8.29
C LEU A 5 7.58 2.59 -8.25
N LEU A 6 8.18 2.12 -9.33
CA LEU A 6 8.71 0.77 -9.42
C LEU A 6 9.76 0.51 -8.32
N GLN A 7 10.74 1.41 -8.17
CA GLN A 7 11.81 1.25 -7.17
C GLN A 7 11.25 1.20 -5.74
N ARG A 8 10.32 2.09 -5.39
CA ARG A 8 9.67 2.07 -4.07
C ARG A 8 8.84 0.81 -3.87
N PHE A 9 8.05 0.42 -4.87
CA PHE A 9 7.26 -0.80 -4.82
C PHE A 9 8.14 -2.04 -4.58
N LEU A 10 9.18 -2.24 -5.39
CA LEU A 10 10.12 -3.36 -5.25
C LEU A 10 10.80 -3.36 -3.87
N ARG A 11 11.16 -2.19 -3.34
CA ARG A 11 11.74 -2.07 -2.00
C ARG A 11 10.76 -2.47 -0.89
N TYR A 12 9.48 -2.12 -1.03
CA TYR A 12 8.48 -2.43 0.01
C TYR A 12 8.02 -3.89 -0.06
N VAL A 13 7.88 -4.48 -1.24
CA VAL A 13 7.53 -5.91 -1.35
C VAL A 13 8.66 -6.82 -0.86
N ALA A 14 9.90 -6.35 -0.86
CA ALA A 14 11.04 -7.10 -0.30
C ALA A 14 10.96 -7.28 1.23
N VAL A 15 10.06 -6.56 1.92
CA VAL A 15 9.78 -6.76 3.35
C VAL A 15 8.60 -7.70 3.49
N PRO A 16 8.78 -8.96 3.93
CA PRO A 16 7.67 -9.88 4.16
C PRO A 16 6.77 -9.36 5.28
N SER A 17 5.51 -9.08 4.97
CA SER A 17 4.54 -8.51 5.92
C SER A 17 3.19 -9.21 5.90
N GLN A 18 3.18 -10.50 5.54
CA GLN A 18 1.96 -11.32 5.51
C GLN A 18 1.29 -11.34 6.88
N SER A 19 -0.02 -11.11 6.93
CA SER A 19 -0.81 -11.23 8.14
C SER A 19 -1.01 -12.69 8.53
N ASN A 20 -1.29 -12.94 9.82
CA ASN A 20 -1.53 -14.28 10.35
C ASN A 20 -2.81 -14.27 11.19
N ALA A 21 -3.90 -14.79 10.62
CA ALA A 21 -5.20 -14.82 11.28
C ALA A 21 -5.22 -15.64 12.56
N ALA A 22 -4.32 -16.63 12.71
CA ALA A 22 -4.21 -17.47 13.90
C ALA A 22 -3.52 -16.74 15.07
N ASN A 23 -2.77 -15.66 14.81
CA ASN A 23 -2.16 -14.85 15.85
C ASN A 23 -3.16 -13.77 16.31
N ALA A 24 -3.46 -13.73 17.60
CA ALA A 24 -4.37 -12.75 18.19
C ALA A 24 -3.73 -11.38 18.45
N ASN A 25 -2.41 -11.26 18.37
CA ASN A 25 -1.71 -9.99 18.55
C ASN A 25 -1.95 -9.06 17.36
N VAL A 26 -1.73 -7.77 17.58
CA VAL A 26 -1.72 -6.73 16.54
C VAL A 26 -0.39 -5.96 16.69
N PRO A 27 0.47 -5.95 15.67
CA PRO A 27 0.32 -6.68 14.40
C PRO A 27 0.42 -8.19 14.58
N SER A 28 -0.20 -8.93 13.68
CA SER A 28 -0.18 -10.39 13.68
C SER A 28 1.16 -10.99 13.22
N SER A 29 2.01 -10.18 12.59
CA SER A 29 3.36 -10.55 12.15
C SER A 29 4.35 -9.41 12.35
N GLU A 30 5.58 -9.76 12.66
CA GLU A 30 6.69 -8.82 12.89
C GLU A 30 7.09 -8.05 11.61
N GLY A 31 6.86 -8.64 10.45
CA GLY A 31 7.18 -8.00 9.17
C GLY A 31 6.42 -6.70 8.94
N GLN A 32 5.21 -6.60 9.44
CA GLN A 32 4.40 -5.38 9.35
C GLN A 32 5.05 -4.24 10.17
N ARG A 33 5.60 -4.56 11.35
CA ARG A 33 6.36 -3.61 12.17
C ARG A 33 7.60 -3.11 11.44
N LYS A 34 8.34 -4.03 10.83
CA LYS A 34 9.56 -3.70 10.06
C LYS A 34 9.24 -2.81 8.86
N LEU A 35 8.12 -3.08 8.16
CA LEU A 35 7.68 -2.23 7.07
C LEU A 35 7.29 -0.83 7.57
N ALA A 36 6.57 -0.72 8.69
CA ALA A 36 6.25 0.56 9.29
C ALA A 36 7.50 1.37 9.67
N GLU A 37 8.54 0.72 10.20
CA GLU A 37 9.80 1.35 10.55
C GLU A 37 10.56 1.86 9.31
N LEU A 38 10.58 1.09 8.23
CA LEU A 38 11.13 1.50 6.95
C LEU A 38 10.39 2.72 6.39
N LEU A 39 9.05 2.68 6.39
CA LEU A 39 8.23 3.80 5.90
C LEU A 39 8.40 5.05 6.77
N LYS A 40 8.54 4.91 8.08
CA LYS A 40 8.81 6.04 8.98
C LYS A 40 10.10 6.76 8.61
N GLN A 41 11.15 6.02 8.26
CA GLN A 41 12.42 6.61 7.81
C GLN A 41 12.22 7.37 6.50
N ASP A 42 11.57 6.74 5.51
CA ASP A 42 11.30 7.37 4.22
C ASP A 42 10.45 8.65 4.35
N LEU A 43 9.44 8.65 5.24
CA LEU A 43 8.61 9.82 5.52
C LEU A 43 9.40 10.95 6.20
N ALA A 44 10.31 10.59 7.12
CA ALA A 44 11.19 11.57 7.76
C ALA A 44 12.11 12.26 6.74
N GLU A 45 12.66 11.51 5.79
CA GLU A 45 13.48 12.04 4.70
C GLU A 45 12.69 13.00 3.79
N LEU A 46 11.37 12.80 3.65
CA LEU A 46 10.47 13.70 2.92
C LEU A 46 10.06 14.95 3.73
N GLY A 47 10.47 15.04 5.00
CA GLY A 47 10.18 16.18 5.85
C GLY A 47 8.84 16.10 6.60
N LEU A 48 8.23 14.92 6.68
CA LEU A 48 7.06 14.73 7.52
C LEU A 48 7.46 14.83 9.01
N VAL A 49 6.55 15.37 9.80
CA VAL A 49 6.70 15.54 11.24
C VAL A 49 5.67 14.70 12.01
N ASP A 50 5.75 14.71 13.34
CA ASP A 50 4.84 13.98 14.22
C ASP A 50 4.76 12.47 13.89
N LEU A 51 5.89 11.92 13.42
CA LEU A 51 6.00 10.52 13.00
C LEU A 51 6.01 9.59 14.21
N GLU A 52 4.97 8.81 14.36
CA GLU A 52 4.80 7.87 15.46
C GLU A 52 4.43 6.47 14.93
N ILE A 53 5.01 5.43 15.49
CA ILE A 53 4.56 4.06 15.33
C ILE A 53 4.05 3.60 16.69
N SER A 54 2.76 3.31 16.78
CA SER A 54 2.13 2.85 18.02
C SER A 54 2.61 1.44 18.44
N GLU A 55 2.24 1.02 19.63
CA GLU A 55 2.45 -0.36 20.08
C GLU A 55 1.82 -1.40 19.14
N TYR A 56 0.73 -1.03 18.46
CA TYR A 56 0.03 -1.85 17.47
C TYR A 56 0.60 -1.71 16.05
N SER A 57 1.76 -1.06 15.88
CA SER A 57 2.40 -0.82 14.58
C SER A 57 1.59 0.02 13.60
N VAL A 58 0.64 0.80 14.08
CA VAL A 58 0.03 1.88 13.28
C VAL A 58 1.04 3.00 13.15
N LEU A 59 1.46 3.31 11.94
CA LEU A 59 2.33 4.45 11.64
C LEU A 59 1.47 5.63 11.22
N THR A 60 1.65 6.75 11.91
CA THR A 60 1.05 8.05 11.54
C THR A 60 2.11 9.11 11.36
N GLY A 61 1.80 10.13 10.57
CA GLY A 61 2.67 11.28 10.35
C GLY A 61 1.96 12.39 9.61
N LYS A 62 2.58 13.56 9.58
CA LYS A 62 2.01 14.76 8.96
C LYS A 62 3.02 15.46 8.07
N LEU A 63 2.64 15.79 6.85
CA LEU A 63 3.29 16.80 6.02
C LEU A 63 2.63 18.14 6.34
N PRO A 64 3.37 19.09 6.97
CA PRO A 64 2.83 20.39 7.31
C PRO A 64 2.39 21.18 6.09
N ALA A 65 1.33 21.95 6.24
CA ALA A 65 0.80 22.78 5.16
C ALA A 65 1.87 23.70 4.54
N TYR A 66 1.83 23.80 3.23
CA TYR A 66 2.59 24.78 2.46
C TYR A 66 1.62 25.63 1.65
N LEU A 67 1.38 26.85 2.12
CA LEU A 67 0.38 27.76 1.58
C LEU A 67 1.05 29.00 0.96
N PRO A 68 0.41 29.65 -0.04
CA PRO A 68 0.92 30.90 -0.58
C PRO A 68 0.92 31.99 0.49
N GLU A 69 1.86 32.91 0.38
CA GLU A 69 1.95 34.07 1.28
C GLU A 69 0.63 34.87 1.29
N GLY A 70 0.17 35.22 2.48
CA GLY A 70 -1.10 35.93 2.65
C GLY A 70 -2.36 35.08 2.48
N CYS A 71 -2.25 33.76 2.39
CA CYS A 71 -3.42 32.89 2.36
C CYS A 71 -4.20 32.99 3.68
N THR A 72 -5.44 33.51 3.60
CA THR A 72 -6.36 33.62 4.74
C THR A 72 -7.47 32.57 4.74
N LYS A 73 -7.48 31.69 3.71
CA LYS A 73 -8.48 30.63 3.62
C LYS A 73 -8.11 29.46 4.54
N GLU A 74 -9.10 28.96 5.26
CA GLU A 74 -8.97 27.69 5.95
C GLU A 74 -8.85 26.56 4.91
N VAL A 75 -7.73 25.84 4.94
CA VAL A 75 -7.49 24.66 4.09
C VAL A 75 -7.64 23.45 4.99
N PRO A 76 -8.63 22.57 4.72
CA PRO A 76 -8.85 21.41 5.58
C PRO A 76 -7.69 20.42 5.50
N ALA A 77 -7.39 19.80 6.65
CA ALA A 77 -6.47 18.69 6.69
C ALA A 77 -7.09 17.46 5.99
N VAL A 78 -6.29 16.77 5.19
CA VAL A 78 -6.68 15.54 4.50
C VAL A 78 -5.81 14.37 4.95
N GLY A 79 -6.36 13.15 4.89
CA GLY A 79 -5.66 11.94 5.24
C GLY A 79 -5.50 10.99 4.06
N TRP A 80 -4.38 10.27 4.02
CA TRP A 80 -4.13 9.16 3.10
C TRP A 80 -3.79 7.91 3.89
N CYS A 81 -4.51 6.83 3.61
CA CYS A 81 -4.38 5.57 4.32
C CYS A 81 -4.06 4.42 3.36
N ALA A 82 -3.23 3.49 3.82
CA ALA A 82 -3.02 2.19 3.19
C ALA A 82 -2.69 1.15 4.27
N HIS A 83 -2.80 -0.14 3.94
CA HIS A 83 -2.43 -1.18 4.89
C HIS A 83 -1.03 -1.76 4.62
N LEU A 84 -0.45 -2.33 5.69
CA LEU A 84 0.93 -2.83 5.72
C LEU A 84 1.02 -4.30 5.35
N ASP A 85 -0.03 -5.06 5.68
CA ASP A 85 -0.03 -6.50 5.50
C ASP A 85 -0.32 -6.91 4.05
N THR A 86 0.08 -8.12 3.75
CA THR A 86 -0.37 -8.87 2.59
C THR A 86 -1.18 -10.07 3.06
N ILE A 87 -2.12 -10.50 2.24
CA ILE A 87 -3.01 -11.62 2.56
C ILE A 87 -2.23 -12.92 2.73
N ASP A 88 -2.68 -13.77 3.68
CA ASP A 88 -2.23 -15.16 3.81
C ASP A 88 -3.19 -16.11 3.08
N ILE A 89 -2.74 -16.66 1.98
CA ILE A 89 -3.45 -17.69 1.20
C ILE A 89 -2.69 -19.02 1.16
N ASN A 90 -1.90 -19.31 2.20
CA ASN A 90 -1.03 -20.47 2.32
C ASN A 90 0.08 -20.54 1.24
N MET A 91 0.55 -19.39 0.78
CA MET A 91 1.72 -19.25 -0.08
C MET A 91 2.93 -18.73 0.73
N SER A 92 4.10 -18.64 0.10
CA SER A 92 5.29 -18.08 0.72
C SER A 92 5.05 -16.61 1.15
N PRO A 93 5.47 -16.20 2.36
CA PRO A 93 5.48 -14.79 2.74
C PRO A 93 6.59 -14.00 2.03
N GLU A 94 7.60 -14.68 1.48
CA GLU A 94 8.67 -14.06 0.71
C GLU A 94 8.23 -13.84 -0.73
N ILE A 95 8.36 -12.60 -1.19
CA ILE A 95 7.92 -12.18 -2.50
C ILE A 95 9.12 -12.02 -3.42
N HIS A 96 9.08 -12.69 -4.57
CA HIS A 96 10.11 -12.62 -5.60
C HIS A 96 9.56 -11.92 -6.84
N PRO A 97 9.60 -10.57 -6.87
CA PRO A 97 9.03 -9.82 -7.99
C PRO A 97 9.91 -9.91 -9.23
N GLN A 98 9.27 -9.95 -10.40
CA GLN A 98 9.92 -9.89 -11.70
C GLN A 98 9.24 -8.85 -12.58
N VAL A 99 10.02 -8.10 -13.34
CA VAL A 99 9.52 -7.05 -14.21
C VAL A 99 9.58 -7.51 -15.65
N VAL A 100 8.43 -7.67 -16.28
CA VAL A 100 8.32 -7.92 -17.71
C VAL A 100 8.20 -6.57 -18.41
N LYS A 101 9.23 -6.21 -19.15
CA LYS A 101 9.27 -4.94 -19.90
C LYS A 101 8.55 -5.09 -21.23
N ASN A 102 7.76 -4.07 -21.59
CA ASN A 102 7.08 -3.97 -22.88
C ASN A 102 6.38 -5.29 -23.24
N TYR A 103 5.45 -5.72 -22.41
CA TYR A 103 4.75 -7.00 -22.57
C TYR A 103 4.16 -7.12 -23.96
N GLN A 104 4.50 -8.20 -24.68
CA GLN A 104 4.12 -8.41 -26.08
C GLN A 104 2.83 -9.22 -26.27
N GLY A 105 2.10 -9.49 -25.20
CA GLY A 105 0.95 -10.41 -25.23
C GLY A 105 1.35 -11.87 -25.05
N GLY A 106 0.33 -12.73 -24.91
CA GLY A 106 0.51 -14.16 -24.73
C GLY A 106 0.78 -14.57 -23.28
N ASP A 107 1.03 -15.85 -23.09
CA ASP A 107 1.24 -16.45 -21.77
C ASP A 107 2.56 -15.99 -21.14
N VAL A 108 2.56 -15.83 -19.81
CA VAL A 108 3.74 -15.42 -19.03
C VAL A 108 4.21 -16.59 -18.16
N CYS A 109 5.44 -17.05 -18.37
CA CYS A 109 6.08 -18.03 -17.50
C CYS A 109 6.60 -17.34 -16.24
N LEU A 110 5.97 -17.57 -15.10
CA LEU A 110 6.39 -17.02 -13.81
C LEU A 110 7.55 -17.82 -13.22
N ASN A 111 7.51 -19.16 -13.34
CA ASN A 111 8.53 -20.03 -12.76
C ASN A 111 8.69 -21.28 -13.63
N LYS A 112 9.84 -21.40 -14.30
CA LYS A 112 10.12 -22.54 -15.19
C LYS A 112 10.33 -23.85 -14.42
N GLU A 113 10.96 -23.78 -13.25
CA GLU A 113 11.29 -24.97 -12.46
C GLU A 113 10.04 -25.61 -11.86
N LYS A 114 9.06 -24.77 -11.49
CA LYS A 114 7.78 -25.18 -10.90
C LYS A 114 6.65 -25.26 -11.92
N ASP A 115 6.92 -24.98 -13.19
CA ASP A 115 5.94 -24.90 -14.28
C ASP A 115 4.73 -24.02 -13.98
N ILE A 116 5.01 -22.82 -13.39
CA ILE A 116 3.96 -21.85 -13.04
C ILE A 116 3.83 -20.84 -14.16
N TRP A 117 2.62 -20.67 -14.65
CA TRP A 117 2.29 -19.78 -15.76
C TRP A 117 1.05 -18.95 -15.45
N ILE A 118 0.99 -17.76 -16.02
CA ILE A 118 -0.27 -17.04 -16.24
C ILE A 118 -0.65 -17.25 -17.70
N ARG A 119 -1.81 -17.86 -17.91
CA ARG A 119 -2.33 -18.16 -19.25
C ARG A 119 -3.31 -17.09 -19.66
N THR A 120 -3.13 -16.49 -20.84
CA THR A 120 -4.06 -15.49 -21.36
C THR A 120 -5.46 -16.02 -21.59
N ALA A 121 -5.59 -17.34 -21.82
CA ALA A 121 -6.91 -18.00 -21.90
C ALA A 121 -7.68 -17.99 -20.56
N GLU A 122 -6.97 -17.94 -19.43
CA GLU A 122 -7.53 -17.88 -18.08
C GLU A 122 -7.60 -16.44 -17.58
N HIS A 123 -6.71 -15.57 -18.07
CA HIS A 123 -6.50 -14.17 -17.68
C HIS A 123 -6.52 -13.26 -18.92
N PRO A 124 -7.67 -13.13 -19.62
CA PRO A 124 -7.77 -12.32 -20.84
C PRO A 124 -7.55 -10.82 -20.58
N GLU A 125 -7.67 -10.37 -19.33
CA GLU A 125 -7.39 -9.00 -18.91
C GLU A 125 -5.94 -8.57 -19.18
N LEU A 126 -4.98 -9.52 -19.30
CA LEU A 126 -3.59 -9.22 -19.64
C LEU A 126 -3.44 -8.54 -21.01
N GLU A 127 -4.35 -8.80 -21.94
CA GLU A 127 -4.31 -8.18 -23.27
C GLU A 127 -4.42 -6.67 -23.24
N LYS A 128 -5.02 -6.10 -22.17
CA LYS A 128 -5.11 -4.66 -21.96
C LYS A 128 -3.75 -3.99 -21.74
N TYR A 129 -2.75 -4.78 -21.35
CA TYR A 129 -1.43 -4.30 -20.95
C TYR A 129 -0.34 -4.58 -21.99
N VAL A 130 -0.72 -4.96 -23.22
CA VAL A 130 0.25 -5.11 -24.31
C VAL A 130 0.95 -3.80 -24.57
N GLY A 131 2.28 -3.81 -24.57
CA GLY A 131 3.12 -2.63 -24.69
C GLY A 131 3.51 -1.98 -23.36
N GLU A 132 2.93 -2.42 -22.23
CA GLU A 132 3.23 -1.90 -20.90
C GLU A 132 4.30 -2.73 -20.17
N ASP A 133 4.91 -2.14 -19.17
CA ASP A 133 5.76 -2.83 -18.21
C ASP A 133 4.88 -3.42 -17.10
N ILE A 134 5.00 -4.72 -16.85
CA ILE A 134 4.19 -5.40 -15.83
C ILE A 134 5.09 -6.02 -14.78
N VAL A 135 4.72 -5.86 -13.51
CA VAL A 135 5.37 -6.54 -12.39
C VAL A 135 4.56 -7.79 -12.02
N PHE A 136 5.22 -8.93 -12.04
CA PHE A 136 4.67 -10.20 -11.59
C PHE A 136 5.43 -10.71 -10.36
N THR A 137 4.87 -11.68 -9.65
CA THR A 137 5.61 -12.57 -8.73
C THR A 137 6.14 -13.78 -9.51
N ASP A 138 6.99 -14.58 -8.86
CA ASP A 138 7.41 -15.90 -9.39
C ASP A 138 6.33 -16.99 -9.24
N GLY A 139 5.15 -16.64 -8.77
CA GLY A 139 4.04 -17.56 -8.54
C GLY A 139 4.13 -18.41 -7.28
N THR A 140 5.17 -18.23 -6.44
CA THR A 140 5.29 -18.92 -5.14
C THR A 140 4.70 -18.12 -3.99
N SER A 141 4.40 -16.84 -4.23
CA SER A 141 3.78 -15.91 -3.29
C SER A 141 2.74 -15.04 -4.00
N VAL A 142 1.93 -14.31 -3.26
CA VAL A 142 1.22 -13.14 -3.79
C VAL A 142 2.24 -12.08 -4.21
N LEU A 143 1.86 -11.14 -5.10
CA LEU A 143 2.75 -10.03 -5.47
C LEU A 143 2.84 -8.97 -4.35
N GLY A 144 1.79 -8.85 -3.54
CA GLY A 144 1.69 -7.83 -2.50
C GLY A 144 1.45 -6.41 -3.04
N ALA A 145 0.93 -6.30 -4.29
CA ALA A 145 0.48 -5.02 -4.83
C ALA A 145 -0.63 -4.43 -3.96
N ASP A 146 -1.51 -5.28 -3.51
CA ASP A 146 -2.41 -5.08 -2.40
C ASP A 146 -1.63 -5.31 -1.08
N ASN A 147 -1.27 -4.25 -0.31
CA ASN A 147 -1.56 -2.85 -0.63
C ASN A 147 -0.26 -2.02 -0.80
N LYS A 148 0.89 -2.65 -1.07
CA LYS A 148 2.20 -1.98 -1.17
C LYS A 148 2.31 -1.08 -2.41
N ALA A 149 1.47 -1.30 -3.43
CA ALA A 149 1.37 -0.37 -4.55
C ALA A 149 0.76 0.96 -4.11
N ALA A 150 -0.28 0.95 -3.28
CA ALA A 150 -0.85 2.15 -2.70
C ALA A 150 0.15 2.88 -1.80
N ILE A 151 0.90 2.14 -0.97
CA ILE A 151 1.98 2.72 -0.16
C ILE A 151 3.00 3.43 -1.07
N ALA A 152 3.47 2.78 -2.13
CA ALA A 152 4.42 3.38 -3.08
C ALA A 152 3.84 4.64 -3.74
N ASN A 153 2.56 4.61 -4.13
CA ASN A 153 1.86 5.77 -4.71
C ASN A 153 1.78 6.94 -3.73
N ILE A 154 1.40 6.70 -2.48
CA ILE A 154 1.36 7.73 -1.42
C ILE A 154 2.76 8.37 -1.28
N MET A 155 3.80 7.55 -1.17
CA MET A 155 5.16 8.02 -0.98
C MET A 155 5.67 8.85 -2.16
N VAL A 156 5.39 8.44 -3.40
CA VAL A 156 5.79 9.20 -4.61
C VAL A 156 4.96 10.48 -4.75
N ALA A 157 3.68 10.46 -4.37
CA ALA A 157 2.85 11.65 -4.37
C ALA A 157 3.36 12.70 -3.37
N LEU A 158 3.69 12.29 -2.14
CA LEU A 158 4.31 13.16 -1.14
C LEU A 158 5.64 13.73 -1.63
N GLU A 159 6.53 12.88 -2.14
CA GLU A 159 7.80 13.29 -2.71
C GLU A 159 7.62 14.33 -3.83
N THR A 160 6.63 14.12 -4.69
CA THR A 160 6.31 15.05 -5.78
C THR A 160 5.83 16.40 -5.24
N ILE A 161 4.92 16.38 -4.27
CA ILE A 161 4.38 17.60 -3.63
C ILE A 161 5.52 18.41 -3.01
N VAL A 162 6.40 17.76 -2.26
CA VAL A 162 7.54 18.40 -1.58
C VAL A 162 8.54 18.97 -2.60
N ASN A 163 8.97 18.17 -3.57
CA ASN A 163 10.00 18.56 -4.53
C ASN A 163 9.53 19.67 -5.48
N GLU A 164 8.26 19.64 -5.87
CA GLU A 164 7.68 20.65 -6.75
C GLU A 164 7.13 21.86 -5.97
N LYS A 165 7.23 21.85 -4.65
CA LYS A 165 6.71 22.91 -3.78
C LYS A 165 5.25 23.25 -4.10
N ARG A 166 4.42 22.24 -4.25
CA ARG A 166 2.99 22.42 -4.51
C ARG A 166 2.28 22.94 -3.26
N TYR A 167 1.42 23.91 -3.41
CA TYR A 167 0.60 24.41 -2.29
C TYR A 167 -0.40 23.35 -1.84
N HIS A 168 -0.48 23.13 -0.52
CA HIS A 168 -1.38 22.16 0.11
C HIS A 168 -1.68 22.53 1.57
N GLY A 169 -2.80 22.06 2.10
CA GLY A 169 -3.08 22.05 3.54
C GLY A 169 -2.27 20.95 4.23
N ASP A 170 -2.50 20.74 5.53
CA ASP A 170 -1.90 19.61 6.24
C ASP A 170 -2.32 18.29 5.58
N ILE A 171 -1.33 17.43 5.27
CA ILE A 171 -1.57 16.08 4.77
C ILE A 171 -1.11 15.10 5.83
N TYR A 172 -2.05 14.30 6.33
CA TYR A 172 -1.76 13.22 7.25
C TYR A 172 -1.65 11.89 6.50
N VAL A 173 -0.79 11.02 6.98
CA VAL A 173 -0.71 9.63 6.51
C VAL A 173 -0.97 8.68 7.66
N ALA A 174 -1.60 7.54 7.36
CA ALA A 174 -1.78 6.43 8.28
C ALA A 174 -1.52 5.12 7.53
N PHE A 175 -0.56 4.33 8.01
CA PHE A 175 -0.31 2.98 7.55
C PHE A 175 -0.69 2.00 8.66
N VAL A 176 -1.65 1.12 8.38
CA VAL A 176 -2.27 0.26 9.38
C VAL A 176 -1.95 -1.21 9.14
N PRO A 177 -1.70 -2.02 10.17
CA PRO A 177 -1.50 -3.45 10.03
C PRO A 177 -2.82 -4.22 10.03
N ASP A 178 -2.76 -5.50 9.61
CA ASP A 178 -3.82 -6.49 9.78
C ASP A 178 -5.19 -6.07 9.20
N GLU A 179 -5.16 -5.47 8.03
CA GLU A 179 -6.37 -5.13 7.27
C GLU A 179 -7.06 -6.41 6.82
N GLU A 180 -6.34 -7.31 6.15
CA GLU A 180 -6.77 -8.53 5.48
C GLU A 180 -7.39 -9.58 6.42
N ILE A 181 -7.22 -9.42 7.72
CA ILE A 181 -7.75 -10.31 8.74
C ILE A 181 -8.78 -9.61 9.65
N GLY A 182 -9.48 -8.64 9.08
CA GLY A 182 -10.65 -7.99 9.67
C GLY A 182 -10.39 -6.65 10.30
N LEU A 183 -9.56 -5.81 9.66
CA LEU A 183 -9.33 -4.41 10.05
C LEU A 183 -8.82 -4.27 11.49
N ARG A 184 -7.94 -5.19 11.93
CA ARG A 184 -7.53 -5.23 13.35
C ARG A 184 -6.72 -3.99 13.73
N GLY A 185 -5.83 -3.53 12.86
CA GLY A 185 -4.98 -2.37 13.10
C GLY A 185 -5.74 -1.05 13.12
N SER A 186 -6.67 -0.86 12.18
CA SER A 186 -7.46 0.38 12.13
C SER A 186 -8.35 0.55 13.36
N LYS A 187 -8.83 -0.55 13.95
CA LYS A 187 -9.57 -0.55 15.23
C LYS A 187 -8.71 -0.13 16.44
N LYS A 188 -7.38 -0.13 16.29
CA LYS A 188 -6.41 0.28 17.32
C LYS A 188 -5.82 1.66 17.05
N MET A 189 -6.27 2.33 16.01
CA MET A 189 -5.76 3.65 15.63
C MET A 189 -6.20 4.71 16.64
N ASP A 190 -5.25 5.54 17.07
CA ASP A 190 -5.54 6.75 17.84
C ASP A 190 -5.85 7.90 16.88
N PHE A 191 -7.13 8.22 16.74
CA PHE A 191 -7.58 9.29 15.85
C PHE A 191 -7.14 10.70 16.30
N SER A 192 -6.67 10.88 17.54
CA SER A 192 -6.06 12.15 17.94
C SER A 192 -4.76 12.46 17.20
N LYS A 193 -4.09 11.41 16.68
CA LYS A 193 -2.89 11.49 15.84
C LYS A 193 -3.19 11.64 14.35
N PHE A 194 -4.48 11.58 13.98
CA PHE A 194 -4.94 11.68 12.60
C PHE A 194 -6.19 12.58 12.49
N PRO A 195 -6.07 13.86 12.91
CA PRO A 195 -7.18 14.80 13.02
C PRO A 195 -7.52 15.42 11.66
N VAL A 196 -8.05 14.65 10.74
CA VAL A 196 -8.36 15.05 9.36
C VAL A 196 -9.84 15.35 9.16
N LYS A 197 -10.16 16.22 8.20
CA LYS A 197 -11.54 16.52 7.81
C LYS A 197 -12.16 15.33 7.06
N PHE A 198 -11.37 14.67 6.21
CA PHE A 198 -11.70 13.47 5.48
C PHE A 198 -10.41 12.74 5.09
N ALA A 199 -10.52 11.45 4.79
CA ALA A 199 -9.41 10.63 4.37
C ALA A 199 -9.75 9.82 3.13
N TYR A 200 -8.71 9.47 2.38
CA TYR A 200 -8.77 8.49 1.30
C TYR A 200 -8.05 7.24 1.75
N THR A 201 -8.75 6.10 1.75
CA THR A 201 -8.14 4.78 1.83
C THR A 201 -7.86 4.33 0.41
N ILE A 202 -6.58 4.15 0.09
CA ILE A 202 -6.14 3.82 -1.27
C ILE A 202 -6.03 2.30 -1.36
N ASP A 203 -7.12 1.68 -1.84
CA ASP A 203 -7.28 0.23 -1.82
C ASP A 203 -8.35 -0.21 -2.84
N CYS A 204 -8.22 0.27 -4.07
CA CYS A 204 -9.14 -0.01 -5.17
C CYS A 204 -8.45 -0.75 -6.31
N CYS A 205 -9.19 -1.63 -6.96
CA CYS A 205 -8.67 -2.46 -8.06
C CYS A 205 -8.64 -1.72 -9.40
N GLU A 206 -9.57 -0.78 -9.62
CA GLU A 206 -9.71 -0.09 -10.90
C GLU A 206 -9.19 1.34 -10.82
N LEU A 207 -8.38 1.72 -11.81
CA LEU A 207 -7.80 3.05 -11.88
C LEU A 207 -8.91 4.12 -12.03
N GLY A 208 -8.92 5.07 -11.08
CA GLY A 208 -9.88 6.18 -11.06
C GLY A 208 -11.20 5.86 -10.38
N GLU A 209 -11.38 4.64 -9.88
CA GLU A 209 -12.54 4.29 -9.07
C GLU A 209 -12.50 5.00 -7.71
N VAL A 210 -13.65 5.54 -7.29
CA VAL A 210 -13.84 6.12 -5.96
C VAL A 210 -15.09 5.50 -5.33
N VAL A 211 -14.87 4.70 -4.30
CA VAL A 211 -15.94 4.09 -3.50
C VAL A 211 -16.27 5.01 -2.33
N TYR A 212 -17.51 5.49 -2.26
CA TYR A 212 -17.98 6.43 -1.23
C TYR A 212 -19.12 5.86 -0.39
N GLN A 213 -19.48 4.60 -0.61
CA GLN A 213 -20.49 3.88 0.16
C GLN A 213 -19.85 2.69 0.86
N THR A 214 -20.28 2.41 2.08
CA THR A 214 -19.86 1.23 2.83
C THR A 214 -20.92 0.13 2.72
N PHE A 215 -20.48 -1.12 2.82
CA PHE A 215 -21.35 -2.29 2.88
C PHE A 215 -20.90 -3.19 4.04
N ASN A 216 -21.79 -4.08 4.46
CA ASN A 216 -21.46 -5.08 5.46
C ASN A 216 -20.99 -6.37 4.78
N ALA A 217 -19.98 -6.98 5.35
CA ALA A 217 -19.51 -8.31 4.97
C ALA A 217 -19.61 -9.27 6.14
N GLY A 218 -19.79 -10.55 5.84
CA GLY A 218 -19.81 -11.62 6.82
C GLY A 218 -19.11 -12.86 6.28
N THR A 219 -18.45 -13.60 7.18
CA THR A 219 -17.79 -14.85 6.85
C THR A 219 -18.50 -16.01 7.55
N ALA A 220 -18.77 -17.08 6.81
CA ALA A 220 -19.29 -18.32 7.36
C ALA A 220 -18.26 -19.44 7.14
N ILE A 221 -17.95 -20.18 8.20
CA ILE A 221 -17.10 -21.37 8.13
C ILE A 221 -18.01 -22.60 8.28
N VAL A 222 -18.10 -23.39 7.21
CA VAL A 222 -18.84 -24.66 7.21
C VAL A 222 -17.82 -25.79 7.38
N LYS A 223 -18.01 -26.61 8.45
CA LYS A 223 -17.16 -27.77 8.74
C LYS A 223 -17.85 -29.06 8.32
#